data_b17734ddc26da7f3f8d0a1b51a652931
#
_entry.id   b17734ddc26da7f3f8d0a1b51a652931
#
_cell.length_a   1.000
_cell.length_b   1.000
_cell.length_c   1.000
_cell.angle_alpha   90.00
_cell.angle_beta   90.00
_cell.angle_gamma   90.00
#
_symmetry.space_group_name_H-M   'P 1'
#
loop_
_entity.id
_entity.type
_entity.pdbx_description
1 polymer ?
#
loop_
_entity_poly.entity_id
_entity_poly.type
_entity_poly.pdbx_seq_one_letter_code
_entity_poly.pdbx_strand_id
1 'polypeptide(L)'
;KTGLVHDEGPDKDAGYGPYVQSERNAAGLYLKYAKQLVEQGDAYYCFCDKERLESLKTTVSESGTEISVYDKHCLSLSKEEVEANLAAGKPWVIRLNVPNEGTTTFYDEIYGDITVPNAELDDMILIKSDGYPTYNFANVIDDHLMEITHVVRGNEYLSSAPKYNRLYDAFGWEVPVYVHCPLITDENHKKLSKRCGHSSYEDLIEQGFVSEAVVNYVALLGWCPSDNREIFSLEELVEAFDYHHMNKSPAVFDVVKLKWMNGEYLKAMDFDKF
;
A
#
# COMPACT_ATOMS: atom_id res chain seq x y z
N LYS A 1 11.38 -6.41 -19.99
CA LYS A 1 12.58 -7.06 -19.42
C LYS A 1 12.23 -8.46 -18.87
N THR A 2 11.20 -8.57 -18.05
CA THR A 2 10.78 -9.82 -17.35
C THR A 2 9.82 -10.68 -18.17
N GLY A 3 9.29 -10.20 -19.28
CA GLY A 3 8.17 -10.84 -20.00
C GLY A 3 6.80 -10.59 -19.37
N LEU A 4 6.72 -10.02 -18.16
CA LEU A 4 5.46 -9.61 -17.54
C LEU A 4 4.88 -8.40 -18.27
N VAL A 5 3.61 -8.47 -18.62
CA VAL A 5 2.88 -7.42 -19.35
C VAL A 5 1.75 -6.92 -18.48
N HIS A 6 1.65 -5.60 -18.31
CA HIS A 6 0.52 -4.96 -17.67
C HIS A 6 -0.55 -4.57 -18.70
N ASP A 7 -1.78 -4.47 -18.27
CA ASP A 7 -2.92 -4.11 -19.13
C ASP A 7 -3.15 -2.60 -19.13
N GLU A 8 -2.77 -1.93 -18.07
CA GLU A 8 -2.94 -0.50 -17.88
C GLU A 8 -1.81 0.10 -17.05
N GLY A 9 -1.46 1.37 -17.33
CA GLY A 9 -0.43 2.11 -16.62
C GLY A 9 -0.04 3.39 -17.35
N PRO A 10 0.99 4.14 -16.88
CA PRO A 10 1.38 5.42 -17.44
C PRO A 10 1.77 5.39 -18.92
N ASP A 11 2.22 4.24 -19.41
CA ASP A 11 2.65 3.97 -20.79
C ASP A 11 1.58 3.22 -21.60
N LYS A 12 0.46 2.86 -20.99
CA LYS A 12 -0.63 2.11 -21.62
C LYS A 12 -1.97 2.54 -21.01
N ASP A 13 -2.48 3.69 -21.46
CA ASP A 13 -3.73 4.25 -20.95
C ASP A 13 -4.95 3.53 -21.56
N ALA A 14 -5.73 2.86 -20.72
CA ALA A 14 -6.98 2.24 -21.09
C ALA A 14 -8.21 3.10 -20.75
N GLY A 15 -8.02 4.36 -20.37
CA GLY A 15 -9.06 5.35 -20.13
C GLY A 15 -9.21 5.83 -18.69
N TYR A 16 -8.31 5.42 -17.79
CA TYR A 16 -8.33 5.82 -16.37
C TYR A 16 -7.27 6.88 -16.02
N GLY A 17 -6.49 7.35 -16.99
CA GLY A 17 -5.50 8.43 -16.80
C GLY A 17 -6.11 9.75 -16.35
N PRO A 18 -5.28 10.71 -15.93
CA PRO A 18 -3.82 10.62 -15.84
C PRO A 18 -3.36 9.75 -14.66
N TYR A 19 -2.17 9.10 -14.81
CA TYR A 19 -1.60 8.20 -13.78
C TYR A 19 -0.60 8.91 -12.86
N VAL A 20 -0.25 10.15 -13.17
CA VAL A 20 0.65 10.96 -12.36
C VAL A 20 -0.15 11.72 -11.31
N GLN A 21 0.14 11.48 -10.02
CA GLN A 21 -0.59 12.07 -8.91
C GLN A 21 -0.64 13.61 -8.97
N SER A 22 0.46 14.26 -9.40
CA SER A 22 0.50 15.73 -9.53
C SER A 22 -0.48 16.25 -10.58
N GLU A 23 -0.72 15.54 -11.67
CA GLU A 23 -1.67 15.91 -12.71
C GLU A 23 -3.11 15.77 -12.19
N ARG A 24 -3.42 14.68 -11.50
CA ARG A 24 -4.71 14.47 -10.82
C ARG A 24 -4.96 15.52 -9.74
N ASN A 25 -3.92 15.90 -8.99
CA ASN A 25 -4.01 16.97 -8.00
C ASN A 25 -4.25 18.34 -8.65
N ALA A 26 -3.56 18.65 -9.75
CA ALA A 26 -3.77 19.91 -10.49
C ALA A 26 -5.19 20.02 -11.05
N ALA A 27 -5.82 18.90 -11.40
CA ALA A 27 -7.23 18.83 -11.77
C ALA A 27 -8.21 19.01 -10.60
N GLY A 28 -7.71 19.19 -9.36
CA GLY A 28 -8.52 19.40 -8.17
C GLY A 28 -9.23 18.15 -7.63
N LEU A 29 -8.87 16.98 -8.14
CA LEU A 29 -9.56 15.74 -7.89
C LEU A 29 -9.60 15.39 -6.39
N TYR A 30 -8.46 15.33 -5.73
CA TYR A 30 -8.38 14.92 -4.33
C TYR A 30 -9.05 15.93 -3.39
N LEU A 31 -8.87 17.23 -3.63
CA LEU A 31 -9.50 18.27 -2.83
C LEU A 31 -11.03 18.21 -2.92
N LYS A 32 -11.59 17.86 -4.08
CA LYS A 32 -13.03 17.66 -4.27
C LYS A 32 -13.56 16.59 -3.31
N TYR A 33 -12.93 15.43 -3.27
CA TYR A 33 -13.35 14.33 -2.40
C TYR A 33 -13.11 14.61 -0.92
N ALA A 34 -12.00 15.27 -0.57
CA ALA A 34 -11.76 15.69 0.80
C ALA A 34 -12.83 16.68 1.30
N LYS A 35 -13.25 17.63 0.48
CA LYS A 35 -14.35 18.56 0.81
C LYS A 35 -15.69 17.84 0.96
N GLN A 36 -15.97 16.84 0.13
CA GLN A 36 -17.16 16.01 0.27
C GLN A 36 -17.20 15.36 1.66
N LEU A 37 -16.08 14.78 2.13
CA LEU A 37 -16.01 14.20 3.48
C LEU A 37 -16.19 15.27 4.58
N VAL A 38 -15.70 16.49 4.38
CA VAL A 38 -15.94 17.61 5.32
C VAL A 38 -17.43 17.95 5.38
N GLU A 39 -18.10 18.03 4.25
CA GLU A 39 -19.54 18.30 4.17
C GLU A 39 -20.38 17.21 4.83
N GLN A 40 -19.95 15.96 4.77
CA GLN A 40 -20.59 14.80 5.40
C GLN A 40 -20.31 14.72 6.92
N GLY A 41 -19.26 15.38 7.42
CA GLY A 41 -18.81 15.29 8.81
C GLY A 41 -17.79 14.16 9.06
N ASP A 42 -17.38 13.45 8.01
CA ASP A 42 -16.36 12.40 8.07
C ASP A 42 -14.92 12.92 7.97
N ALA A 43 -14.77 14.22 7.71
CA ALA A 43 -13.49 14.93 7.76
C ALA A 43 -13.68 16.37 8.29
N TYR A 44 -12.60 17.03 8.64
CA TYR A 44 -12.63 18.40 9.14
C TYR A 44 -11.33 19.15 8.86
N TYR A 45 -11.42 20.49 8.84
CA TYR A 45 -10.26 21.37 8.73
C TYR A 45 -9.52 21.44 10.06
N CYS A 46 -8.21 21.31 10.02
CA CYS A 46 -7.33 21.46 11.18
C CYS A 46 -6.36 22.61 10.93
N PHE A 47 -6.32 23.58 11.85
CA PHE A 47 -5.49 24.78 11.81
C PHE A 47 -4.36 24.76 12.86
N CYS A 48 -4.11 23.61 13.49
CA CYS A 48 -3.05 23.45 14.48
C CYS A 48 -1.67 23.66 13.82
N ASP A 49 -0.84 24.46 14.48
CA ASP A 49 0.56 24.63 14.13
C ASP A 49 1.44 23.47 14.63
N LYS A 50 2.69 23.48 14.24
CA LYS A 50 3.66 22.44 14.59
C LYS A 50 3.88 22.36 16.10
N GLU A 51 3.98 23.51 16.79
CA GLU A 51 4.21 23.59 18.24
C GLU A 51 3.07 22.93 19.02
N ARG A 52 1.82 23.21 18.62
CA ARG A 52 0.62 22.58 19.18
C ARG A 52 0.63 21.05 18.98
N LEU A 53 1.00 20.60 17.78
CA LEU A 53 1.02 19.15 17.46
C LEU A 53 2.12 18.43 18.22
N GLU A 54 3.30 19.02 18.39
CA GLU A 54 4.42 18.47 19.18
C GLU A 54 4.11 18.40 20.69
N SER A 55 3.17 19.23 21.17
CA SER A 55 2.72 19.19 22.56
C SER A 55 1.77 18.03 22.90
N LEU A 56 1.27 17.29 21.89
CA LEU A 56 0.38 16.16 22.10
C LEU A 56 1.11 15.01 22.79
N LYS A 57 0.41 14.39 23.73
CA LYS A 57 0.96 13.23 24.46
C LYS A 57 1.00 12.01 23.55
N THR A 58 2.12 11.32 23.57
CA THR A 58 2.25 9.99 22.98
C THR A 58 1.65 8.96 23.96
N THR A 59 0.77 8.11 23.47
CA THR A 59 0.24 6.98 24.23
C THR A 59 0.84 5.70 23.70
N VAL A 60 0.90 4.65 24.53
CA VAL A 60 1.37 3.33 24.12
C VAL A 60 0.13 2.45 23.88
N SER A 61 0.02 1.84 22.70
CA SER A 61 -1.04 0.90 22.38
C SER A 61 -0.98 -0.37 23.20
N GLU A 62 -2.01 -1.18 23.21
CA GLU A 62 -2.02 -2.52 23.82
C GLU A 62 -0.92 -3.43 23.23
N SER A 63 -0.53 -3.20 21.98
CA SER A 63 0.57 -3.90 21.31
C SER A 63 1.97 -3.37 21.67
N GLY A 64 2.08 -2.35 22.53
CA GLY A 64 3.36 -1.75 22.95
C GLY A 64 3.94 -0.72 21.96
N THR A 65 3.17 -0.33 20.94
CA THR A 65 3.59 0.68 19.95
C THR A 65 3.25 2.09 20.46
N GLU A 66 4.19 3.03 20.34
CA GLU A 66 3.92 4.44 20.62
C GLU A 66 2.98 5.01 19.55
N ILE A 67 1.82 5.48 19.97
CA ILE A 67 0.82 6.13 19.13
C ILE A 67 0.67 7.57 19.57
N SER A 68 0.88 8.50 18.64
CA SER A 68 0.52 9.91 18.83
C SER A 68 -0.80 10.16 18.12
N VAL A 69 -1.90 10.05 18.87
CA VAL A 69 -3.24 10.30 18.33
C VAL A 69 -3.55 11.78 18.45
N TYR A 70 -4.00 12.39 17.37
CA TYR A 70 -4.47 13.77 17.37
C TYR A 70 -5.73 13.90 18.22
N ASP A 71 -5.77 14.89 19.12
CA ASP A 71 -6.82 15.09 20.12
C ASP A 71 -8.13 15.71 19.60
N LYS A 72 -8.31 15.76 18.28
CA LYS A 72 -9.52 16.31 17.60
C LYS A 72 -9.82 17.78 17.96
N HIS A 73 -8.83 18.56 18.41
CA HIS A 73 -9.01 19.93 18.84
C HIS A 73 -9.83 20.77 17.84
N CYS A 74 -9.51 20.70 16.55
CA CYS A 74 -10.19 21.49 15.54
C CYS A 74 -11.55 20.93 15.10
N LEU A 75 -11.91 19.72 15.51
CA LEU A 75 -13.24 19.14 15.24
C LEU A 75 -14.37 19.93 15.95
N SER A 76 -14.04 20.58 17.09
CA SER A 76 -15.00 21.39 17.86
C SER A 76 -15.27 22.78 17.31
N LEU A 77 -14.51 23.22 16.27
CA LEU A 77 -14.72 24.55 15.67
C LEU A 77 -16.08 24.62 14.97
N SER A 78 -16.79 25.72 15.19
CA SER A 78 -18.02 26.00 14.44
C SER A 78 -17.73 26.26 12.96
N LYS A 79 -18.76 26.14 12.13
CA LYS A 79 -18.65 26.43 10.70
C LYS A 79 -18.18 27.85 10.43
N GLU A 80 -18.70 28.82 11.21
CA GLU A 80 -18.31 30.23 11.11
C GLU A 80 -16.84 30.46 11.49
N GLU A 81 -16.33 29.75 12.50
CA GLU A 81 -14.92 29.82 12.89
C GLU A 81 -14.02 29.22 11.81
N VAL A 82 -14.42 28.10 11.21
CA VAL A 82 -13.69 27.50 10.09
C VAL A 82 -13.66 28.45 8.90
N GLU A 83 -14.79 29.03 8.50
CA GLU A 83 -14.88 29.99 7.40
C GLU A 83 -14.03 31.24 7.68
N ALA A 84 -14.06 31.78 8.90
CA ALA A 84 -13.24 32.91 9.31
C ALA A 84 -11.74 32.60 9.23
N ASN A 85 -11.31 31.42 9.68
CA ASN A 85 -9.93 30.98 9.60
C ASN A 85 -9.46 30.81 8.16
N LEU A 86 -10.29 30.24 7.29
CA LEU A 86 -10.02 30.10 5.85
C LEU A 86 -9.92 31.47 5.17
N ALA A 87 -10.86 32.38 5.45
CA ALA A 87 -10.86 33.75 4.92
C ALA A 87 -9.64 34.56 5.40
N ALA A 88 -9.16 34.32 6.61
CA ALA A 88 -7.94 34.92 7.14
C ALA A 88 -6.64 34.33 6.54
N GLY A 89 -6.74 33.35 5.65
CA GLY A 89 -5.60 32.69 5.02
C GLY A 89 -4.73 31.89 5.98
N LYS A 90 -5.28 31.41 7.11
CA LYS A 90 -4.52 30.54 8.03
C LYS A 90 -4.13 29.24 7.33
N PRO A 91 -2.90 28.73 7.54
CA PRO A 91 -2.52 27.40 7.09
C PRO A 91 -3.46 26.33 7.65
N TRP A 92 -3.82 25.37 6.82
CA TRP A 92 -4.74 24.30 7.19
C TRP A 92 -4.37 22.97 6.56
N VAL A 93 -4.86 21.92 7.16
CA VAL A 93 -4.91 20.56 6.58
C VAL A 93 -6.34 20.04 6.71
N ILE A 94 -6.70 19.01 5.94
CA ILE A 94 -7.94 18.27 6.15
C ILE A 94 -7.58 16.94 6.78
N ARG A 95 -8.27 16.59 7.87
CA ARG A 95 -8.12 15.32 8.58
C ARG A 95 -9.37 14.46 8.46
N LEU A 96 -9.18 13.15 8.40
CA LEU A 96 -10.25 12.18 8.57
C LEU A 96 -10.79 12.28 10.01
N ASN A 97 -12.11 12.17 10.18
CA ASN A 97 -12.74 12.08 11.49
C ASN A 97 -13.02 10.61 11.81
N VAL A 98 -12.10 9.95 12.50
CA VAL A 98 -12.27 8.55 12.92
C VAL A 98 -13.15 8.51 14.17
N PRO A 99 -14.18 7.65 14.26
CA PRO A 99 -14.95 7.46 15.50
C PRO A 99 -14.04 7.02 16.65
N ASN A 100 -14.26 7.58 17.86
CA ASN A 100 -13.45 7.22 19.03
C ASN A 100 -13.79 5.83 19.59
N GLU A 101 -15.02 5.35 19.34
CA GLU A 101 -15.54 4.08 19.86
C GLU A 101 -15.70 3.06 18.74
N GLY A 102 -15.77 1.79 19.12
CA GLY A 102 -15.95 0.67 18.20
C GLY A 102 -14.65 0.17 17.60
N THR A 103 -14.79 -0.63 16.56
CA THR A 103 -13.67 -1.27 15.86
C THR A 103 -13.82 -1.14 14.36
N THR A 104 -12.71 -1.18 13.65
CA THR A 104 -12.67 -1.33 12.20
C THR A 104 -12.15 -2.72 11.87
N THR A 105 -12.94 -3.50 11.14
CA THR A 105 -12.59 -4.85 10.69
C THR A 105 -12.52 -4.86 9.17
N PHE A 106 -11.49 -5.51 8.64
CA PHE A 106 -11.36 -5.80 7.21
C PHE A 106 -10.85 -7.22 7.01
N TYR A 107 -11.09 -7.75 5.83
CA TYR A 107 -10.60 -9.07 5.43
C TYR A 107 -9.41 -8.93 4.48
N ASP A 108 -8.38 -9.73 4.72
CA ASP A 108 -7.22 -9.88 3.85
C ASP A 108 -7.10 -11.33 3.40
N GLU A 109 -6.90 -11.59 2.13
CA GLU A 109 -6.89 -12.95 1.57
C GLU A 109 -5.78 -13.83 2.17
N ILE A 110 -4.68 -13.20 2.62
CA ILE A 110 -3.55 -13.91 3.21
C ILE A 110 -3.67 -13.97 4.74
N TYR A 111 -4.03 -12.86 5.38
CA TYR A 111 -4.01 -12.74 6.84
C TYR A 111 -5.36 -13.03 7.51
N GLY A 112 -6.46 -13.07 6.74
CA GLY A 112 -7.82 -13.27 7.24
C GLY A 112 -8.41 -12.01 7.86
N ASP A 113 -9.36 -12.16 8.78
CA ASP A 113 -9.99 -11.04 9.48
C ASP A 113 -9.00 -10.31 10.39
N ILE A 114 -8.91 -9.01 10.20
CA ILE A 114 -8.09 -8.10 11.02
C ILE A 114 -9.00 -7.04 11.62
N THR A 115 -9.01 -6.96 12.95
CA THR A 115 -9.83 -6.00 13.70
C THR A 115 -8.93 -5.12 14.55
N VAL A 116 -9.14 -3.81 14.43
CA VAL A 116 -8.39 -2.79 15.18
C VAL A 116 -9.37 -1.88 15.91
N PRO A 117 -9.15 -1.57 17.22
CA PRO A 117 -9.91 -0.55 17.92
C PRO A 117 -9.80 0.81 17.24
N ASN A 118 -10.93 1.50 17.05
CA ASN A 118 -10.91 2.83 16.42
C ASN A 118 -10.09 3.84 17.22
N ALA A 119 -10.02 3.68 18.54
CA ALA A 119 -9.20 4.51 19.42
C ALA A 119 -7.69 4.44 19.13
N GLU A 120 -7.22 3.41 18.41
CA GLU A 120 -5.83 3.28 17.98
C GLU A 120 -5.57 3.90 16.59
N LEU A 121 -6.65 4.30 15.89
CA LEU A 121 -6.54 4.95 14.58
C LEU A 121 -6.47 6.46 14.77
N ASP A 122 -5.43 7.09 14.22
CA ASP A 122 -5.32 8.54 14.22
C ASP A 122 -6.20 9.19 13.14
N ASP A 123 -6.62 10.43 13.38
CA ASP A 123 -7.25 11.26 12.37
C ASP A 123 -6.21 11.67 11.33
N MET A 124 -5.90 10.75 10.41
CA MET A 124 -4.86 10.97 9.41
C MET A 124 -5.12 12.20 8.55
N ILE A 125 -4.07 12.85 8.13
CA ILE A 125 -4.15 13.96 7.20
C ILE A 125 -4.54 13.41 5.81
N LEU A 126 -5.60 13.97 5.23
CA LEU A 126 -6.05 13.70 3.86
C LEU A 126 -5.38 14.66 2.87
N ILE A 127 -5.51 15.96 3.12
CA ILE A 127 -4.88 17.03 2.34
C ILE A 127 -3.88 17.77 3.23
N LYS A 128 -2.66 17.89 2.74
CA LYS A 128 -1.57 18.62 3.39
C LYS A 128 -1.70 20.14 3.21
N SER A 129 -0.94 20.91 3.98
CA SER A 129 -0.93 22.37 3.89
C SER A 129 -0.44 22.93 2.55
N ASP A 130 0.27 22.14 1.76
CA ASP A 130 0.68 22.47 0.38
C ASP A 130 -0.40 22.18 -0.67
N GLY A 131 -1.58 21.70 -0.24
CA GLY A 131 -2.71 21.35 -1.11
C GLY A 131 -2.60 19.97 -1.77
N TYR A 132 -1.54 19.19 -1.49
CA TYR A 132 -1.40 17.84 -2.00
C TYR A 132 -2.05 16.82 -1.06
N PRO A 133 -2.62 15.72 -1.58
CA PRO A 133 -3.09 14.62 -0.76
C PRO A 133 -1.91 13.91 -0.10
N THR A 134 -2.18 13.22 1.00
CA THR A 134 -1.27 12.17 1.48
C THR A 134 -1.42 10.92 0.60
N TYR A 135 -0.40 10.07 0.60
CA TYR A 135 -0.48 8.78 -0.09
C TYR A 135 -1.70 7.97 0.38
N ASN A 136 -1.94 7.92 1.69
CA ASN A 136 -3.02 7.15 2.28
C ASN A 136 -4.43 7.61 1.88
N PHE A 137 -4.59 8.83 1.44
CA PHE A 137 -5.85 9.33 0.90
C PHE A 137 -5.92 9.15 -0.61
N ALA A 138 -4.83 9.50 -1.31
CA ALA A 138 -4.79 9.43 -2.77
C ALA A 138 -5.03 8.02 -3.29
N ASN A 139 -4.42 6.99 -2.66
CA ASN A 139 -4.55 5.62 -3.13
C ASN A 139 -6.02 5.14 -3.11
N VAL A 140 -6.79 5.47 -2.07
CA VAL A 140 -8.21 5.09 -1.99
C VAL A 140 -9.04 5.75 -3.09
N ILE A 141 -8.80 7.05 -3.34
CA ILE A 141 -9.48 7.79 -4.40
C ILE A 141 -9.12 7.21 -5.77
N ASP A 142 -7.83 6.93 -5.98
CA ASP A 142 -7.32 6.44 -7.26
C ASP A 142 -7.79 5.01 -7.51
N ASP A 143 -7.72 4.12 -6.51
CA ASP A 143 -8.21 2.75 -6.60
C ASP A 143 -9.70 2.70 -6.95
N HIS A 144 -10.52 3.53 -6.31
CA HIS A 144 -11.95 3.61 -6.63
C HIS A 144 -12.21 4.12 -8.04
N LEU A 145 -11.56 5.24 -8.44
CA LEU A 145 -11.78 5.85 -9.75
C LEU A 145 -11.18 5.05 -10.91
N MET A 146 -10.18 4.24 -10.64
CA MET A 146 -9.58 3.32 -11.60
C MET A 146 -10.25 1.93 -11.59
N GLU A 147 -11.33 1.76 -10.82
CA GLU A 147 -12.10 0.52 -10.72
C GLU A 147 -11.23 -0.70 -10.31
N ILE A 148 -10.26 -0.46 -9.41
CA ILE A 148 -9.38 -1.51 -8.90
C ILE A 148 -10.19 -2.49 -8.04
N THR A 149 -10.17 -3.76 -8.44
CA THR A 149 -10.86 -4.85 -7.74
C THR A 149 -10.00 -5.54 -6.70
N HIS A 150 -8.68 -5.60 -6.92
CA HIS A 150 -7.72 -6.27 -6.05
C HIS A 150 -6.50 -5.39 -5.81
N VAL A 151 -6.13 -5.19 -4.55
CA VAL A 151 -4.94 -4.45 -4.14
C VAL A 151 -3.90 -5.45 -3.64
N VAL A 152 -2.86 -5.69 -4.46
CA VAL A 152 -1.75 -6.59 -4.14
C VAL A 152 -0.52 -5.77 -3.79
N ARG A 153 -0.03 -5.88 -2.54
CA ARG A 153 1.10 -5.08 -2.06
C ARG A 153 1.80 -5.73 -0.86
N GLY A 154 2.90 -5.14 -0.40
CA GLY A 154 3.64 -5.65 0.76
C GLY A 154 2.86 -5.52 2.09
N ASN A 155 3.14 -6.41 3.02
CA ASN A 155 2.46 -6.46 4.32
C ASN A 155 2.74 -5.25 5.24
N GLU A 156 3.68 -4.39 4.91
CA GLU A 156 3.92 -3.12 5.61
C GLU A 156 2.70 -2.19 5.60
N TYR A 157 1.77 -2.39 4.67
CA TYR A 157 0.53 -1.61 4.58
C TYR A 157 -0.64 -2.17 5.40
N LEU A 158 -0.49 -3.35 6.02
CA LEU A 158 -1.53 -3.94 6.88
C LEU A 158 -1.96 -3.00 8.00
N SER A 159 -1.02 -2.30 8.63
CA SER A 159 -1.30 -1.33 9.70
C SER A 159 -2.04 -0.07 9.21
N SER A 160 -1.97 0.23 7.92
CA SER A 160 -2.68 1.36 7.31
C SER A 160 -4.04 0.98 6.74
N ALA A 161 -4.28 -0.30 6.43
CA ALA A 161 -5.50 -0.78 5.82
C ALA A 161 -6.79 -0.42 6.61
N PRO A 162 -6.82 -0.42 7.96
CA PRO A 162 -8.00 0.03 8.69
C PRO A 162 -8.40 1.47 8.36
N LYS A 163 -7.42 2.37 8.15
CA LYS A 163 -7.69 3.78 7.79
C LYS A 163 -8.29 3.89 6.38
N TYR A 164 -7.86 3.02 5.45
CA TYR A 164 -8.44 2.97 4.11
C TYR A 164 -9.88 2.49 4.16
N ASN A 165 -10.18 1.46 4.96
CA ASN A 165 -11.55 0.98 5.16
C ASN A 165 -12.45 2.08 5.73
N ARG A 166 -11.96 2.92 6.66
CA ARG A 166 -12.72 4.08 7.13
C ARG A 166 -13.06 5.08 6.02
N LEU A 167 -12.17 5.25 5.03
CA LEU A 167 -12.47 6.09 3.87
C LEU A 167 -13.51 5.45 2.94
N TYR A 168 -13.37 4.15 2.64
CA TYR A 168 -14.37 3.43 1.85
C TYR A 168 -15.75 3.48 2.52
N ASP A 169 -15.83 3.26 3.83
CA ASP A 169 -17.07 3.38 4.62
C ASP A 169 -17.66 4.78 4.51
N ALA A 170 -16.85 5.83 4.72
CA ALA A 170 -17.31 7.22 4.70
C ALA A 170 -17.84 7.65 3.31
N PHE A 171 -17.27 7.12 2.24
CA PHE A 171 -17.76 7.35 0.89
C PHE A 171 -18.92 6.42 0.49
N GLY A 172 -19.17 5.35 1.24
CA GLY A 172 -20.12 4.31 0.86
C GLY A 172 -19.65 3.50 -0.36
N TRP A 173 -18.34 3.37 -0.54
CA TRP A 173 -17.73 2.64 -1.66
C TRP A 173 -17.45 1.19 -1.28
N GLU A 174 -17.43 0.32 -2.28
CA GLU A 174 -17.01 -1.06 -2.13
C GLU A 174 -15.50 -1.13 -1.86
N VAL A 175 -15.12 -1.93 -0.86
CA VAL A 175 -13.71 -2.14 -0.50
C VAL A 175 -13.11 -3.16 -1.48
N PRO A 176 -11.95 -2.89 -2.09
CA PRO A 176 -11.29 -3.87 -2.95
C PRO A 176 -10.79 -5.07 -2.13
N VAL A 177 -10.57 -6.18 -2.80
CA VAL A 177 -9.95 -7.36 -2.21
C VAL A 177 -8.50 -7.05 -1.85
N TYR A 178 -8.11 -7.24 -0.60
CA TYR A 178 -6.73 -7.04 -0.15
C TYR A 178 -5.93 -8.33 -0.18
N VAL A 179 -4.75 -8.26 -0.79
CA VAL A 179 -3.75 -9.34 -0.82
C VAL A 179 -2.42 -8.75 -0.37
N HIS A 180 -2.11 -8.86 0.92
CA HIS A 180 -0.84 -8.36 1.46
C HIS A 180 0.22 -9.45 1.41
N CYS A 181 1.19 -9.30 0.50
CA CYS A 181 2.29 -10.24 0.31
C CYS A 181 3.21 -10.30 1.53
N PRO A 182 3.76 -11.49 1.86
CA PRO A 182 4.68 -11.64 2.98
C PRO A 182 5.96 -10.84 2.78
N LEU A 183 6.60 -10.50 3.89
CA LEU A 183 7.91 -9.84 3.87
C LEU A 183 8.98 -10.79 3.30
N ILE A 184 9.87 -10.25 2.48
CA ILE A 184 11.08 -10.94 2.06
C ILE A 184 12.24 -10.52 2.96
N THR A 185 12.94 -11.50 3.53
CA THR A 185 14.03 -11.31 4.48
C THR A 185 15.32 -11.92 3.98
N ASP A 186 16.44 -11.51 4.58
CA ASP A 186 17.72 -12.20 4.46
C ASP A 186 17.75 -13.46 5.37
N GLU A 187 18.86 -14.19 5.35
CA GLU A 187 19.10 -15.38 6.19
C GLU A 187 19.04 -15.10 7.69
N ASN A 188 19.21 -13.84 8.11
CA ASN A 188 19.13 -13.39 9.49
C ASN A 188 17.74 -12.88 9.87
N HIS A 189 16.72 -13.13 9.04
CA HIS A 189 15.34 -12.64 9.19
C HIS A 189 15.20 -11.11 9.24
N LYS A 190 16.18 -10.38 8.68
CA LYS A 190 16.09 -8.93 8.51
C LYS A 190 15.50 -8.61 7.14
N LYS A 191 14.67 -7.56 7.06
CA LYS A 191 14.09 -7.10 5.79
C LYS A 191 15.20 -6.93 4.75
N LEU A 192 15.01 -7.51 3.58
CA LEU A 192 15.95 -7.40 2.47
C LEU A 192 16.13 -5.91 2.10
N SER A 193 17.36 -5.46 1.96
CA SER A 193 17.67 -4.06 1.69
C SER A 193 18.63 -3.93 0.50
N LYS A 194 18.63 -2.75 -0.12
CA LYS A 194 19.53 -2.43 -1.26
C LYS A 194 21.03 -2.68 -0.96
N ARG A 195 21.43 -2.72 0.31
CA ARG A 195 22.82 -2.98 0.72
C ARG A 195 23.23 -4.46 0.61
N CYS A 196 22.25 -5.37 0.43
CA CYS A 196 22.53 -6.80 0.34
C CYS A 196 22.97 -7.25 -1.07
N GLY A 197 22.95 -6.36 -2.08
CA GLY A 197 23.41 -6.66 -3.45
C GLY A 197 22.50 -7.59 -4.27
N HIS A 198 21.34 -7.98 -3.73
CA HIS A 198 20.36 -8.86 -4.38
C HIS A 198 18.93 -8.31 -4.27
N SER A 199 18.80 -6.99 -4.18
CA SER A 199 17.55 -6.35 -3.83
C SER A 199 16.77 -5.80 -5.02
N SER A 200 17.34 -5.79 -6.21
CA SER A 200 16.69 -5.37 -7.45
C SER A 200 16.84 -6.43 -8.54
N TYR A 201 15.92 -6.42 -9.48
CA TYR A 201 15.99 -7.27 -10.65
C TYR A 201 17.28 -7.02 -11.46
N GLU A 202 17.64 -5.74 -11.62
CA GLU A 202 18.84 -5.33 -12.34
C GLU A 202 20.12 -5.88 -11.71
N ASP A 203 20.24 -5.82 -10.37
CA ASP A 203 21.38 -6.39 -9.65
C ASP A 203 21.56 -7.90 -9.92
N LEU A 204 20.43 -8.63 -10.02
CA LEU A 204 20.45 -10.06 -10.30
C LEU A 204 20.87 -10.35 -11.75
N ILE A 205 20.36 -9.60 -12.70
CA ILE A 205 20.75 -9.75 -14.12
C ILE A 205 22.25 -9.41 -14.31
N GLU A 206 22.77 -8.37 -13.67
CA GLU A 206 24.18 -8.02 -13.69
C GLU A 206 25.08 -9.12 -13.11
N GLN A 207 24.55 -9.93 -12.18
CA GLN A 207 25.24 -11.09 -11.61
C GLN A 207 25.15 -12.34 -12.49
N GLY A 208 24.51 -12.27 -13.66
CA GLY A 208 24.40 -13.36 -14.63
C GLY A 208 23.21 -14.31 -14.41
N PHE A 209 22.22 -13.92 -13.61
CA PHE A 209 20.98 -14.67 -13.55
C PHE A 209 20.11 -14.36 -14.78
N VAL A 210 19.51 -15.39 -15.39
CA VAL A 210 18.59 -15.21 -16.50
C VAL A 210 17.22 -14.75 -16.00
N SER A 211 16.53 -13.95 -16.80
CA SER A 211 15.26 -13.34 -16.45
C SER A 211 14.21 -14.35 -16.01
N GLU A 212 14.08 -15.44 -16.73
CA GLU A 212 13.13 -16.52 -16.49
C GLU A 212 13.35 -17.17 -15.12
N ALA A 213 14.63 -17.43 -14.76
CA ALA A 213 14.96 -17.97 -13.44
C ALA A 213 14.62 -16.99 -12.32
N VAL A 214 14.89 -15.70 -12.51
CA VAL A 214 14.56 -14.65 -11.52
C VAL A 214 13.07 -14.54 -11.32
N VAL A 215 12.28 -14.48 -12.39
CA VAL A 215 10.80 -14.39 -12.33
C VAL A 215 10.22 -15.61 -11.63
N ASN A 216 10.65 -16.83 -12.03
CA ASN A 216 10.18 -18.06 -11.39
C ASN A 216 10.55 -18.12 -9.90
N TYR A 217 11.79 -17.76 -9.56
CA TYR A 217 12.24 -17.74 -8.18
C TYR A 217 11.44 -16.77 -7.32
N VAL A 218 11.22 -15.55 -7.81
CA VAL A 218 10.44 -14.51 -7.11
C VAL A 218 8.99 -14.95 -6.91
N ALA A 219 8.38 -15.62 -7.90
CA ALA A 219 7.04 -16.17 -7.76
C ALA A 219 6.93 -17.18 -6.62
N LEU A 220 7.97 -17.99 -6.39
CA LEU A 220 8.00 -18.96 -5.29
C LEU A 220 8.32 -18.34 -3.91
N LEU A 221 8.69 -17.07 -3.85
CA LEU A 221 8.88 -16.37 -2.57
C LEU A 221 7.54 -16.06 -1.91
N GLY A 222 7.13 -16.94 -1.00
CA GLY A 222 5.87 -16.81 -0.27
C GLY A 222 4.67 -17.48 -0.95
N TRP A 223 4.81 -18.05 -2.14
CA TRP A 223 3.80 -18.88 -2.79
C TRP A 223 4.27 -20.32 -2.93
N CYS A 224 3.36 -21.29 -2.80
CA CYS A 224 3.64 -22.70 -2.96
C CYS A 224 2.63 -23.31 -3.94
N PRO A 225 3.09 -23.83 -5.10
CA PRO A 225 2.22 -24.53 -6.02
C PRO A 225 1.69 -25.83 -5.41
N SER A 226 0.50 -26.25 -5.83
CA SER A 226 -0.18 -27.44 -5.27
C SER A 226 0.56 -28.76 -5.51
N ASP A 227 1.38 -28.81 -6.56
CA ASP A 227 2.16 -30.00 -6.97
C ASP A 227 3.63 -29.96 -6.48
N ASN A 228 4.03 -28.93 -5.72
CA ASN A 228 5.39 -28.70 -5.24
C ASN A 228 6.45 -28.58 -6.37
N ARG A 229 6.05 -28.32 -7.58
CA ARG A 229 6.97 -28.06 -8.70
C ARG A 229 7.71 -26.76 -8.47
N GLU A 230 8.97 -26.68 -8.90
CA GLU A 230 9.82 -25.51 -8.66
C GLU A 230 10.27 -24.82 -9.95
N ILE A 231 10.23 -25.48 -11.10
CA ILE A 231 10.63 -24.93 -12.39
C ILE A 231 9.41 -24.79 -13.29
N PHE A 232 9.18 -23.57 -13.78
CA PHE A 232 8.02 -23.19 -14.59
C PHE A 232 8.44 -22.30 -15.76
N SER A 233 7.86 -22.46 -16.93
CA SER A 233 7.84 -21.38 -17.91
C SER A 233 6.95 -20.23 -17.42
N LEU A 234 7.02 -19.06 -18.06
CA LEU A 234 6.16 -17.93 -17.68
C LEU A 234 4.68 -18.28 -17.89
N GLU A 235 4.35 -18.98 -18.98
CA GLU A 235 2.99 -19.44 -19.28
C GLU A 235 2.49 -20.40 -18.21
N GLU A 236 3.31 -21.37 -17.81
CA GLU A 236 2.98 -22.29 -16.72
C GLU A 236 2.81 -21.60 -15.38
N LEU A 237 3.62 -20.55 -15.08
CA LEU A 237 3.42 -19.72 -13.89
C LEU A 237 2.07 -19.01 -13.91
N VAL A 238 1.68 -18.44 -15.05
CA VAL A 238 0.39 -17.75 -15.20
C VAL A 238 -0.78 -18.71 -14.97
N GLU A 239 -0.67 -19.97 -15.44
CA GLU A 239 -1.70 -20.99 -15.25
C GLU A 239 -1.76 -21.52 -13.82
N ALA A 240 -0.60 -21.64 -13.14
CA ALA A 240 -0.51 -22.28 -11.84
C ALA A 240 -0.67 -21.30 -10.66
N PHE A 241 -0.37 -20.02 -10.89
CA PHE A 241 -0.33 -19.03 -9.80
C PHE A 241 -1.71 -18.74 -9.24
N ASP A 242 -1.86 -18.96 -7.94
CA ASP A 242 -3.07 -18.64 -7.17
C ASP A 242 -2.64 -17.99 -5.85
N TYR A 243 -3.02 -16.73 -5.65
CA TYR A 243 -2.65 -15.98 -4.45
C TYR A 243 -3.23 -16.56 -3.16
N HIS A 244 -4.30 -17.37 -3.22
CA HIS A 244 -4.83 -18.09 -2.05
C HIS A 244 -3.85 -19.11 -1.47
N HIS A 245 -2.84 -19.52 -2.25
CA HIS A 245 -1.75 -20.40 -1.78
C HIS A 245 -0.52 -19.64 -1.28
N MET A 246 -0.63 -18.34 -1.04
CA MET A 246 0.45 -17.56 -0.43
C MET A 246 0.52 -17.78 1.09
N ASN A 247 1.73 -17.79 1.61
CA ASN A 247 2.00 -17.99 3.03
C ASN A 247 2.00 -16.66 3.80
N LYS A 248 1.57 -16.67 5.07
CA LYS A 248 1.64 -15.52 5.98
C LYS A 248 3.07 -15.23 6.47
N SER A 249 3.90 -16.28 6.54
CA SER A 249 5.25 -16.18 7.08
C SER A 249 6.19 -15.47 6.14
N PRO A 250 7.15 -14.67 6.65
CA PRO A 250 8.19 -14.06 5.82
C PRO A 250 8.94 -15.13 5.01
N ALA A 251 9.21 -14.81 3.74
CA ALA A 251 10.01 -15.65 2.87
C ALA A 251 11.49 -15.26 2.99
N VAL A 252 12.36 -16.24 3.11
CA VAL A 252 13.81 -16.02 3.14
C VAL A 252 14.37 -16.03 1.72
N PHE A 253 15.10 -14.99 1.34
CA PHE A 253 15.80 -14.93 0.07
C PHE A 253 17.04 -15.84 0.11
N ASP A 254 16.97 -16.97 -0.58
CA ASP A 254 18.03 -17.98 -0.68
C ASP A 254 18.74 -17.89 -2.04
N VAL A 255 19.92 -17.28 -2.03
CA VAL A 255 20.74 -17.15 -3.23
C VAL A 255 21.26 -18.51 -3.76
N VAL A 256 21.40 -19.50 -2.88
CA VAL A 256 21.86 -20.85 -3.30
C VAL A 256 20.75 -21.54 -4.12
N LYS A 257 19.51 -21.44 -3.65
CA LYS A 257 18.34 -21.91 -4.40
C LYS A 257 18.21 -21.18 -5.75
N LEU A 258 18.33 -19.85 -5.76
CA LEU A 258 18.28 -19.07 -7.01
C LEU A 258 19.39 -19.51 -7.99
N LYS A 259 20.62 -19.73 -7.53
CA LYS A 259 21.72 -20.24 -8.38
C LYS A 259 21.42 -21.62 -8.95
N TRP A 260 20.86 -22.51 -8.15
CA TRP A 260 20.43 -23.82 -8.62
C TRP A 260 19.37 -23.68 -9.72
N MET A 261 18.31 -22.91 -9.48
CA MET A 261 17.26 -22.67 -10.46
C MET A 261 17.82 -22.08 -11.77
N ASN A 262 18.69 -21.08 -11.65
CA ASN A 262 19.34 -20.48 -12.82
C ASN A 262 20.13 -21.52 -13.63
N GLY A 263 20.82 -22.44 -12.95
CA GLY A 263 21.48 -23.56 -13.60
C GLY A 263 20.55 -24.49 -14.38
N GLU A 264 19.34 -24.74 -13.88
CA GLU A 264 18.33 -25.55 -14.60
C GLU A 264 17.84 -24.84 -15.86
N TYR A 265 17.59 -23.53 -15.81
CA TYR A 265 17.23 -22.76 -16.98
C TYR A 265 18.34 -22.69 -18.03
N LEU A 266 19.58 -22.47 -17.61
CA LEU A 266 20.76 -22.48 -18.51
C LEU A 266 20.96 -23.83 -19.20
N LYS A 267 20.76 -24.95 -18.50
CA LYS A 267 20.85 -26.31 -19.09
C LYS A 267 19.74 -26.56 -20.13
N ALA A 268 18.55 -25.98 -19.91
CA ALA A 268 17.42 -26.15 -20.81
C ALA A 268 17.43 -25.15 -21.99
N MET A 269 18.32 -24.15 -21.94
CA MET A 269 18.41 -23.12 -22.97
C MET A 269 19.03 -23.67 -24.26
N ASP A 270 18.47 -23.21 -25.39
CA ASP A 270 19.06 -23.52 -26.68
C ASP A 270 20.48 -22.92 -26.79
N PHE A 271 21.42 -23.69 -27.34
CA PHE A 271 22.82 -23.28 -27.49
C PHE A 271 22.98 -21.92 -28.20
N ASP A 272 22.14 -21.64 -29.18
CA ASP A 272 22.15 -20.37 -29.91
C ASP A 272 21.68 -19.15 -29.09
N LYS A 273 21.08 -19.38 -27.95
CA LYS A 273 20.61 -18.35 -27.02
C LYS A 273 21.54 -18.16 -25.80
N PHE A 274 22.45 -19.10 -25.61
CA PHE A 274 23.46 -19.05 -24.54
C PHE A 274 24.60 -18.09 -24.93
#